data_f14e11b3b446726bfd4d19c981708511
#
_entry.id   f14e11b3b446726bfd4d19c981708511
#
_cell.length_a   1.000
_cell.length_b   1.000
_cell.length_c   1.000
_cell.angle_alpha   90.00
_cell.angle_beta   90.00
_cell.angle_gamma   90.00
#
_symmetry.space_group_name_H-M   'P 1'
#
loop_
_entity.id
_entity.type
_entity.pdbx_description
1 polymer ?
#
loop_
_entity_poly.entity_id
_entity_poly.type
_entity_poly.pdbx_seq_one_letter_code
_entity_poly.pdbx_strand_id
1 'polypeptide(L)'
;MDDCIIYTAGYSPAMSYCIQILKKEGYTLISEPSMEATHLLLPVPSFTPDGMIVGGGSLRTLLTLLPGNITVIGGNLDCPELVGYATVDLLQDEDYLTANANITAYCAIKVALNQLPVTLDGCSVLVVGWGRIGKCLTRLLRQMGADVTVCTRKARDRSILSAMGYDTVDFHEVDLSNYRVIYNTAPTMVFPTCPGSALKIDLASRLGLGSPDVIWARGLPGKDAPESSGALIAKTVIPLFRKE
;
A
#
# COMPACT_ATOMS: atom_id res chain seq x y z
N MET A 1 -8.44 -30.58 -16.61
CA MET A 1 -7.98 -29.33 -15.94
C MET A 1 -7.69 -29.73 -14.52
N ASP A 2 -6.42 -29.68 -14.07
CA ASP A 2 -6.14 -29.88 -12.64
C ASP A 2 -6.85 -28.76 -11.91
N ASP A 3 -7.80 -29.11 -11.06
CA ASP A 3 -8.65 -28.15 -10.38
C ASP A 3 -7.81 -27.31 -9.42
N CYS A 4 -7.66 -26.01 -9.74
CA CYS A 4 -7.06 -25.07 -8.83
C CYS A 4 -8.03 -24.83 -7.68
N ILE A 5 -7.77 -25.44 -6.53
CA ILE A 5 -8.58 -25.30 -5.31
C ILE A 5 -7.88 -24.30 -4.39
N ILE A 6 -8.50 -23.15 -4.17
CA ILE A 6 -7.94 -22.05 -3.40
C ILE A 6 -8.60 -22.04 -2.01
N TYR A 7 -7.81 -22.30 -0.99
CA TYR A 7 -8.22 -22.05 0.38
C TYR A 7 -7.91 -20.60 0.75
N THR A 8 -8.90 -19.89 1.32
CA THR A 8 -8.73 -18.51 1.75
C THR A 8 -8.74 -18.44 3.28
N ALA A 9 -7.67 -17.95 3.89
CA ALA A 9 -7.55 -17.82 5.33
C ALA A 9 -7.39 -16.37 5.77
N GLY A 10 -7.97 -16.04 6.90
CA GLY A 10 -7.96 -14.68 7.44
C GLY A 10 -9.01 -13.77 6.80
N TYR A 11 -9.04 -12.53 7.26
CA TYR A 11 -10.02 -11.55 6.81
C TYR A 11 -9.43 -10.15 6.72
N SER A 12 -9.71 -9.48 5.62
CA SER A 12 -9.64 -8.03 5.48
C SER A 12 -10.74 -7.56 4.52
N PRO A 13 -11.19 -6.29 4.57
CA PRO A 13 -12.16 -5.80 3.60
C PRO A 13 -11.71 -5.98 2.15
N ALA A 14 -10.42 -5.74 1.85
CA ALA A 14 -9.87 -5.96 0.51
C ALA A 14 -9.94 -7.43 0.09
N MET A 15 -9.64 -8.36 1.02
CA MET A 15 -9.73 -9.79 0.75
C MET A 15 -11.15 -10.23 0.40
N SER A 16 -12.17 -9.66 1.03
CA SER A 16 -13.58 -9.96 0.71
C SER A 16 -13.92 -9.60 -0.73
N TYR A 17 -13.48 -8.44 -1.22
CA TYR A 17 -13.65 -8.06 -2.63
C TYR A 17 -12.86 -8.94 -3.59
N CYS A 18 -11.62 -9.30 -3.23
CA CYS A 18 -10.81 -10.24 -4.01
C CYS A 18 -11.54 -11.59 -4.17
N ILE A 19 -12.04 -12.17 -3.08
CA ILE A 19 -12.80 -13.43 -3.08
C ILE A 19 -14.04 -13.33 -3.98
N GLN A 20 -14.79 -12.22 -3.94
CA GLN A 20 -15.95 -12.03 -4.81
C GLN A 20 -15.57 -12.04 -6.29
N ILE A 21 -14.47 -11.39 -6.65
CA ILE A 21 -13.96 -11.36 -8.03
C ILE A 21 -13.52 -12.77 -8.46
N LEU A 22 -12.74 -13.48 -7.65
CA LEU A 22 -12.30 -14.84 -7.96
C LEU A 22 -13.47 -15.80 -8.16
N LYS A 23 -14.52 -15.70 -7.31
CA LYS A 23 -15.76 -16.48 -7.49
C LYS A 23 -16.46 -16.17 -8.81
N LYS A 24 -16.55 -14.89 -9.17
CA LYS A 24 -17.17 -14.46 -10.44
C LYS A 24 -16.38 -14.94 -11.65
N GLU A 25 -15.07 -15.02 -11.55
CA GLU A 25 -14.18 -15.58 -12.59
C GLU A 25 -14.21 -17.12 -12.65
N GLY A 26 -14.96 -17.79 -11.77
CA GLY A 26 -15.19 -19.24 -11.81
C GLY A 26 -14.14 -20.08 -11.06
N TYR A 27 -13.31 -19.45 -10.20
CA TYR A 27 -12.36 -20.20 -9.38
C TYR A 27 -13.04 -20.96 -8.24
N THR A 28 -12.55 -22.14 -7.93
CA THR A 28 -12.99 -22.96 -6.79
C THR A 28 -12.35 -22.44 -5.51
N LEU A 29 -13.16 -21.79 -4.66
CA LEU A 29 -12.72 -21.30 -3.35
C LEU A 29 -13.38 -22.10 -2.24
N ILE A 30 -12.56 -22.52 -1.26
CA ILE A 30 -13.01 -23.21 -0.06
C ILE A 30 -12.76 -22.34 1.18
N SER A 31 -13.67 -22.44 2.15
CA SER A 31 -13.61 -21.68 3.42
C SER A 31 -13.05 -22.49 4.58
N GLU A 32 -12.94 -23.80 4.41
CA GLU A 32 -12.36 -24.70 5.40
C GLU A 32 -11.07 -25.32 4.85
N PRO A 33 -10.07 -25.58 5.70
CA PRO A 33 -8.83 -26.21 5.27
C PRO A 33 -9.11 -27.62 4.74
N SER A 34 -8.44 -27.97 3.63
CA SER A 34 -8.58 -29.29 2.99
C SER A 34 -7.24 -29.76 2.44
N MET A 35 -7.00 -31.06 2.48
CA MET A 35 -5.84 -31.71 1.84
C MET A 35 -5.90 -31.67 0.31
N GLU A 36 -7.01 -31.24 -0.27
CA GLU A 36 -7.17 -31.00 -1.72
C GLU A 36 -6.79 -29.59 -2.15
N ALA A 37 -6.55 -28.68 -1.20
CA ALA A 37 -6.17 -27.31 -1.51
C ALA A 37 -4.82 -27.24 -2.23
N THR A 38 -4.78 -26.52 -3.34
CA THR A 38 -3.56 -26.31 -4.13
C THR A 38 -2.89 -24.99 -3.78
N HIS A 39 -3.69 -24.00 -3.36
CA HIS A 39 -3.24 -22.64 -3.01
C HIS A 39 -3.86 -22.19 -1.70
N LEU A 40 -3.05 -21.51 -0.89
CA LEU A 40 -3.48 -20.76 0.30
C LEU A 40 -3.37 -19.26 -0.03
N LEU A 41 -4.50 -18.56 -0.03
CA LEU A 41 -4.53 -17.12 -0.24
C LEU A 41 -4.76 -16.40 1.09
N LEU A 42 -3.81 -15.55 1.48
CA LEU A 42 -3.80 -14.75 2.70
C LEU A 42 -4.09 -13.27 2.40
N PRO A 43 -4.54 -12.49 3.39
CA PRO A 43 -4.63 -11.03 3.28
C PRO A 43 -3.29 -10.37 2.93
N VAL A 44 -3.32 -9.16 2.37
CA VAL A 44 -2.12 -8.38 2.06
C VAL A 44 -2.17 -7.04 2.83
N PRO A 45 -1.26 -6.80 3.80
CA PRO A 45 -0.27 -7.74 4.36
C PRO A 45 -0.91 -8.93 5.08
N SER A 46 -0.17 -10.06 5.18
CA SER A 46 -0.72 -11.31 5.71
C SER A 46 -0.77 -11.38 7.23
N PHE A 47 0.17 -10.71 7.92
CA PHE A 47 0.35 -10.92 9.36
C PHE A 47 0.20 -9.62 10.15
N THR A 48 -0.31 -9.79 11.37
CA THR A 48 -0.32 -8.78 12.43
C THR A 48 1.07 -8.67 13.08
N PRO A 49 1.37 -7.61 13.86
CA PRO A 49 2.68 -7.47 14.51
C PRO A 49 3.06 -8.61 15.47
N ASP A 50 2.08 -9.35 15.98
CA ASP A 50 2.24 -10.53 16.83
C ASP A 50 2.33 -11.84 16.04
N GLY A 51 2.41 -11.77 14.71
CA GLY A 51 2.62 -12.91 13.81
C GLY A 51 1.38 -13.76 13.50
N MET A 52 0.20 -13.33 13.93
CA MET A 52 -1.05 -14.01 13.56
C MET A 52 -1.50 -13.59 12.16
N ILE A 53 -2.22 -14.48 11.46
CA ILE A 53 -2.87 -14.10 10.19
C ILE A 53 -3.87 -12.97 10.45
N VAL A 54 -3.85 -11.93 9.64
CA VAL A 54 -4.80 -10.81 9.75
C VAL A 54 -6.24 -11.33 9.65
N GLY A 55 -7.02 -11.10 10.71
CA GLY A 55 -8.40 -11.61 10.81
C GLY A 55 -8.51 -13.13 10.88
N GLY A 56 -7.45 -13.80 11.26
CA GLY A 56 -7.39 -15.26 11.38
C GLY A 56 -6.58 -15.74 12.59
N GLY A 57 -6.22 -17.01 12.58
CA GLY A 57 -5.45 -17.68 13.63
C GLY A 57 -3.95 -17.81 13.32
N SER A 58 -3.30 -18.78 13.95
CA SER A 58 -1.89 -19.10 13.76
C SER A 58 -1.64 -19.77 12.40
N LEU A 59 -0.66 -19.25 11.65
CA LEU A 59 -0.22 -19.88 10.39
C LEU A 59 0.30 -21.31 10.64
N ARG A 60 1.09 -21.50 11.69
CA ARG A 60 1.65 -22.82 12.04
C ARG A 60 0.56 -23.87 12.23
N THR A 61 -0.50 -23.54 12.97
CA THR A 61 -1.63 -24.45 13.18
C THR A 61 -2.36 -24.71 11.86
N LEU A 62 -2.56 -23.70 11.04
CA LEU A 62 -3.23 -23.82 9.76
C LEU A 62 -2.48 -24.76 8.81
N LEU A 63 -1.17 -24.63 8.70
CA LEU A 63 -0.34 -25.45 7.82
C LEU A 63 -0.40 -26.94 8.16
N THR A 64 -0.71 -27.32 9.41
CA THR A 64 -0.89 -28.76 9.77
C THR A 64 -2.14 -29.38 9.16
N LEU A 65 -3.07 -28.58 8.66
CA LEU A 65 -4.35 -29.00 8.06
C LEU A 65 -4.34 -28.93 6.55
N LEU A 66 -3.19 -28.59 5.94
CA LEU A 66 -3.05 -28.34 4.50
C LEU A 66 -1.94 -29.22 3.90
N PRO A 67 -1.94 -29.44 2.57
CA PRO A 67 -0.89 -30.20 1.91
C PRO A 67 0.48 -29.55 2.09
N GLY A 68 1.54 -30.35 2.27
CA GLY A 68 2.90 -29.84 2.41
C GLY A 68 3.47 -29.20 1.14
N ASN A 69 2.85 -29.41 -0.02
CA ASN A 69 3.21 -28.81 -1.31
C ASN A 69 2.30 -27.65 -1.72
N ILE A 70 1.46 -27.12 -0.81
CA ILE A 70 0.57 -26.00 -1.09
C ILE A 70 1.39 -24.74 -1.44
N THR A 71 0.92 -23.96 -2.41
CA THR A 71 1.50 -22.65 -2.73
C THR A 71 0.84 -21.57 -1.87
N VAL A 72 1.63 -20.79 -1.12
CA VAL A 72 1.14 -19.73 -0.24
C VAL A 72 1.27 -18.37 -0.94
N ILE A 73 0.17 -17.64 -1.05
CA ILE A 73 0.09 -16.32 -1.70
C ILE A 73 -0.37 -15.29 -0.67
N GLY A 74 0.34 -14.16 -0.59
CA GLY A 74 0.00 -13.12 0.39
C GLY A 74 0.95 -11.92 0.34
N GLY A 75 1.23 -11.32 1.48
CA GLY A 75 2.20 -10.21 1.58
C GLY A 75 2.99 -10.25 2.88
N ASN A 76 4.30 -9.96 2.82
CA ASN A 76 5.26 -10.13 3.92
C ASN A 76 5.39 -11.59 4.35
N LEU A 77 5.63 -12.48 3.39
CA LEU A 77 5.70 -13.93 3.61
C LEU A 77 7.05 -14.43 4.11
N ASP A 78 8.01 -13.56 4.38
CA ASP A 78 9.32 -13.93 4.95
C ASP A 78 9.17 -14.26 6.45
N CYS A 79 8.78 -15.51 6.74
CA CYS A 79 8.62 -16.03 8.10
C CYS A 79 9.07 -17.50 8.19
N PRO A 80 9.53 -17.95 9.39
CA PRO A 80 10.07 -19.29 9.58
C PRO A 80 9.10 -20.43 9.25
N GLU A 81 7.79 -20.21 9.42
CA GLU A 81 6.75 -21.18 9.18
C GLU A 81 6.59 -21.56 7.69
N LEU A 82 7.04 -20.68 6.79
CA LEU A 82 6.94 -20.88 5.34
C LEU A 82 8.24 -21.42 4.71
N VAL A 83 9.26 -21.71 5.51
CA VAL A 83 10.47 -22.35 5.00
C VAL A 83 10.13 -23.71 4.41
N GLY A 84 10.44 -23.90 3.12
CA GLY A 84 10.16 -25.13 2.38
C GLY A 84 8.83 -25.12 1.60
N TYR A 85 7.99 -24.12 1.75
CA TYR A 85 6.80 -23.91 0.95
C TYR A 85 7.09 -23.05 -0.29
N ALA A 86 6.35 -23.27 -1.37
CA ALA A 86 6.30 -22.34 -2.48
C ALA A 86 5.53 -21.09 -2.04
N THR A 87 6.12 -19.91 -2.19
CA THR A 87 5.50 -18.64 -1.76
C THR A 87 5.47 -17.62 -2.90
N VAL A 88 4.38 -16.83 -2.96
CA VAL A 88 4.27 -15.67 -3.84
C VAL A 88 3.91 -14.47 -2.97
N ASP A 89 4.90 -13.64 -2.70
CA ASP A 89 4.75 -12.42 -1.90
C ASP A 89 4.44 -11.23 -2.80
N LEU A 90 3.18 -10.78 -2.79
CA LEU A 90 2.71 -9.64 -3.59
C LEU A 90 3.39 -8.33 -3.21
N LEU A 91 3.95 -8.23 -1.98
CA LEU A 91 4.70 -7.05 -1.55
C LEU A 91 6.17 -7.07 -2.01
N GLN A 92 6.56 -8.07 -2.81
CA GLN A 92 7.81 -8.11 -3.58
C GLN A 92 7.58 -7.92 -5.09
N ASP A 93 6.32 -7.87 -5.54
CA ASP A 93 5.95 -7.66 -6.95
C ASP A 93 5.94 -6.14 -7.25
N GLU A 94 6.77 -5.70 -8.19
CA GLU A 94 6.90 -4.27 -8.54
C GLU A 94 5.64 -3.69 -9.18
N ASP A 95 4.91 -4.46 -9.97
CA ASP A 95 3.67 -4.03 -10.61
C ASP A 95 2.57 -3.86 -9.56
N TYR A 96 2.45 -4.83 -8.64
CA TYR A 96 1.56 -4.73 -7.49
C TYR A 96 1.89 -3.51 -6.63
N LEU A 97 3.16 -3.35 -6.24
CA LEU A 97 3.60 -2.23 -5.39
C LEU A 97 3.35 -0.87 -6.03
N THR A 98 3.56 -0.76 -7.34
CA THR A 98 3.32 0.47 -8.07
C THR A 98 1.83 0.80 -8.18
N ALA A 99 1.00 -0.20 -8.47
CA ALA A 99 -0.45 -0.02 -8.51
C ALA A 99 -1.03 0.30 -7.12
N ASN A 100 -0.55 -0.37 -6.06
CA ASN A 100 -0.94 -0.11 -4.68
C ASN A 100 -0.51 1.30 -4.21
N ALA A 101 0.65 1.79 -4.67
CA ALA A 101 1.10 3.16 -4.39
C ALA A 101 0.16 4.21 -5.03
N ASN A 102 -0.37 3.93 -6.22
CA ASN A 102 -1.36 4.80 -6.85
C ASN A 102 -2.68 4.83 -6.07
N ILE A 103 -3.19 3.67 -5.60
CA ILE A 103 -4.37 3.62 -4.72
C ILE A 103 -4.10 4.41 -3.43
N THR A 104 -2.91 4.24 -2.82
CA THR A 104 -2.49 4.97 -1.62
C THR A 104 -2.53 6.49 -1.85
N ALA A 105 -2.07 6.96 -3.01
CA ALA A 105 -2.07 8.39 -3.34
C ALA A 105 -3.50 8.96 -3.44
N TYR A 106 -4.44 8.23 -4.07
CA TYR A 106 -5.86 8.64 -4.08
C TYR A 106 -6.45 8.71 -2.68
N CYS A 107 -6.18 7.71 -1.84
CA CYS A 107 -6.65 7.69 -0.45
C CYS A 107 -6.04 8.84 0.36
N ALA A 108 -4.76 9.17 0.15
CA ALA A 108 -4.10 10.28 0.81
C ALA A 108 -4.73 11.64 0.46
N ILE A 109 -5.10 11.82 -0.81
CA ILE A 109 -5.84 13.02 -1.25
C ILE A 109 -7.22 13.09 -0.59
N LYS A 110 -7.93 11.96 -0.50
CA LYS A 110 -9.22 11.88 0.21
C LYS A 110 -9.07 12.28 1.69
N VAL A 111 -8.01 11.84 2.36
CA VAL A 111 -7.72 12.26 3.75
C VAL A 111 -7.56 13.77 3.83
N ALA A 112 -6.81 14.40 2.92
CA ALA A 112 -6.64 15.85 2.92
C ALA A 112 -7.95 16.59 2.65
N LEU A 113 -8.73 16.17 1.64
CA LEU A 113 -9.99 16.81 1.30
C LEU A 113 -11.01 16.77 2.44
N ASN A 114 -10.98 15.73 3.26
CA ASN A 114 -11.84 15.61 4.44
C ASN A 114 -11.44 16.56 5.59
N GLN A 115 -10.20 17.09 5.57
CA GLN A 115 -9.68 18.00 6.60
C GLN A 115 -9.61 19.46 6.15
N LEU A 116 -9.55 19.68 4.84
CA LEU A 116 -9.39 21.00 4.27
C LEU A 116 -10.76 21.70 4.08
N PRO A 117 -10.90 22.97 4.48
CA PRO A 117 -12.08 23.78 4.16
C PRO A 117 -12.01 24.40 2.76
N VAL A 118 -11.03 24.03 1.94
CA VAL A 118 -10.78 24.55 0.59
C VAL A 118 -10.51 23.44 -0.40
N THR A 119 -10.61 23.75 -1.70
CA THR A 119 -10.21 22.84 -2.78
C THR A 119 -8.70 22.71 -2.86
N LEU A 120 -8.21 21.77 -3.66
CA LEU A 120 -6.78 21.64 -3.93
C LEU A 120 -6.30 22.58 -5.05
N ASP A 121 -7.19 23.15 -5.84
CA ASP A 121 -6.85 24.10 -6.89
C ASP A 121 -6.17 25.35 -6.30
N GLY A 122 -4.95 25.68 -6.75
CA GLY A 122 -4.09 26.71 -6.19
C GLY A 122 -3.61 26.46 -4.74
N CYS A 123 -3.82 25.25 -4.21
CA CYS A 123 -3.36 24.92 -2.86
C CYS A 123 -1.86 24.63 -2.87
N SER A 124 -1.08 25.28 -2.00
CA SER A 124 0.36 25.02 -1.84
C SER A 124 0.60 23.69 -1.11
N VAL A 125 1.22 22.72 -1.78
CA VAL A 125 1.41 21.36 -1.28
C VAL A 125 2.88 20.96 -1.36
N LEU A 126 3.43 20.48 -0.24
CA LEU A 126 4.74 19.85 -0.19
C LEU A 126 4.59 18.31 -0.21
N VAL A 127 5.26 17.67 -1.15
CA VAL A 127 5.39 16.19 -1.17
C VAL A 127 6.83 15.83 -0.82
N VAL A 128 7.01 15.22 0.34
CA VAL A 128 8.31 14.79 0.85
C VAL A 128 8.58 13.36 0.44
N GLY A 129 9.64 13.17 -0.39
CA GLY A 129 10.03 11.89 -0.95
C GLY A 129 9.59 11.69 -2.40
N TRP A 130 10.45 11.02 -3.19
CA TRP A 130 10.24 10.74 -4.62
C TRP A 130 10.23 9.23 -4.91
N GLY A 131 9.59 8.46 -4.00
CA GLY A 131 9.32 7.04 -4.17
C GLY A 131 8.04 6.76 -4.98
N ARG A 132 7.57 5.51 -5.01
CA ARG A 132 6.34 5.12 -5.74
C ARG A 132 5.14 5.98 -5.35
N ILE A 133 4.86 6.13 -4.03
CA ILE A 133 3.74 6.93 -3.53
C ILE A 133 3.94 8.40 -3.88
N GLY A 134 5.13 8.98 -3.61
CA GLY A 134 5.43 10.38 -3.90
C GLY A 134 5.20 10.73 -5.36
N LYS A 135 5.63 9.88 -6.30
CA LYS A 135 5.43 10.06 -7.74
C LYS A 135 3.95 10.08 -8.13
N CYS A 136 3.17 9.10 -7.66
CA CYS A 136 1.74 9.02 -7.92
C CYS A 136 1.01 10.24 -7.34
N LEU A 137 1.31 10.58 -6.09
CA LEU A 137 0.67 11.68 -5.37
C LEU A 137 0.96 13.04 -6.04
N THR A 138 2.23 13.32 -6.36
CA THR A 138 2.64 14.56 -7.05
C THR A 138 1.90 14.73 -8.37
N ARG A 139 1.81 13.67 -9.17
CA ARG A 139 1.08 13.68 -10.45
C ARG A 139 -0.40 13.99 -10.24
N LEU A 140 -1.06 13.31 -9.29
CA LEU A 140 -2.49 13.48 -9.04
C LEU A 140 -2.80 14.88 -8.50
N LEU A 141 -2.03 15.38 -7.54
CA LEU A 141 -2.20 16.71 -6.97
C LEU A 141 -2.08 17.81 -8.05
N ARG A 142 -1.07 17.68 -8.94
CA ARG A 142 -0.90 18.63 -10.05
C ARG A 142 -2.09 18.57 -11.03
N GLN A 143 -2.63 17.39 -11.32
CA GLN A 143 -3.82 17.23 -12.16
C GLN A 143 -5.07 17.86 -11.52
N MET A 144 -5.10 18.00 -10.20
CA MET A 144 -6.16 18.67 -9.43
C MET A 144 -5.91 20.18 -9.25
N GLY A 145 -4.91 20.75 -9.93
CA GLY A 145 -4.61 22.17 -9.90
C GLY A 145 -3.79 22.65 -8.70
N ALA A 146 -3.25 21.74 -7.88
CA ALA A 146 -2.43 22.13 -6.72
C ALA A 146 -1.04 22.66 -7.15
N ASP A 147 -0.52 23.63 -6.41
CA ASP A 147 0.85 24.12 -6.53
C ASP A 147 1.78 23.19 -5.75
N VAL A 148 2.37 22.23 -6.47
CA VAL A 148 3.10 21.11 -5.85
C VAL A 148 4.60 21.33 -5.90
N THR A 149 5.23 21.37 -4.73
CA THR A 149 6.69 21.31 -4.56
C THR A 149 7.10 19.92 -4.08
N VAL A 150 8.12 19.33 -4.70
CA VAL A 150 8.67 18.03 -4.29
C VAL A 150 9.96 18.23 -3.50
N CYS A 151 9.97 17.75 -2.25
CA CYS A 151 11.15 17.76 -1.39
C CYS A 151 11.89 16.42 -1.50
N THR A 152 13.13 16.42 -2.00
CA THR A 152 13.95 15.21 -2.13
C THR A 152 15.44 15.48 -1.93
N ARG A 153 16.13 14.53 -1.26
CA ARG A 153 17.58 14.63 -0.97
C ARG A 153 18.45 14.57 -2.22
N LYS A 154 18.04 13.75 -3.19
CA LYS A 154 18.88 13.44 -4.34
C LYS A 154 18.84 14.57 -5.34
N ALA A 155 19.99 15.25 -5.56
CA ALA A 155 20.12 16.29 -6.57
C ALA A 155 19.70 15.81 -7.97
N ARG A 156 20.01 14.54 -8.32
CA ARG A 156 19.55 13.92 -9.57
C ARG A 156 18.02 13.95 -9.71
N ASP A 157 17.30 13.58 -8.65
CA ASP A 157 15.84 13.55 -8.69
C ASP A 157 15.29 14.99 -8.86
N ARG A 158 15.88 15.98 -8.17
CA ARG A 158 15.50 17.40 -8.32
C ARG A 158 15.73 17.88 -9.76
N SER A 159 16.87 17.56 -10.37
CA SER A 159 17.14 17.92 -11.77
C SER A 159 16.13 17.32 -12.73
N ILE A 160 15.75 16.06 -12.55
CA ILE A 160 14.72 15.39 -13.39
C ILE A 160 13.36 16.06 -13.18
N LEU A 161 12.97 16.31 -11.94
CA LEU A 161 11.71 16.97 -11.60
C LEU A 161 11.61 18.37 -12.21
N SER A 162 12.68 19.18 -12.09
CA SER A 162 12.74 20.50 -12.69
C SER A 162 12.61 20.44 -14.22
N ALA A 163 13.26 19.48 -14.87
CA ALA A 163 13.10 19.25 -16.31
C ALA A 163 11.67 18.85 -16.71
N MET A 164 10.91 18.21 -15.79
CA MET A 164 9.49 17.89 -15.94
C MET A 164 8.54 19.05 -15.57
N GLY A 165 9.09 20.20 -15.17
CA GLY A 165 8.34 21.38 -14.79
C GLY A 165 7.70 21.29 -13.40
N TYR A 166 8.31 20.57 -12.47
CA TYR A 166 7.94 20.57 -11.06
C TYR A 166 8.87 21.48 -10.25
N ASP A 167 8.30 22.19 -9.28
CA ASP A 167 9.08 22.87 -8.27
C ASP A 167 9.71 21.87 -7.33
N THR A 168 10.98 22.10 -6.98
CA THR A 168 11.75 21.19 -6.13
C THR A 168 12.53 21.94 -5.07
N VAL A 169 12.73 21.29 -3.93
CA VAL A 169 13.51 21.84 -2.82
C VAL A 169 14.32 20.74 -2.13
N ASP A 170 15.47 21.11 -1.57
CA ASP A 170 16.23 20.24 -0.68
C ASP A 170 15.64 20.27 0.75
N PHE A 171 15.85 19.17 1.51
CA PHE A 171 15.38 19.09 2.91
C PHE A 171 15.93 20.19 3.82
N HIS A 172 17.14 20.69 3.53
CA HIS A 172 17.80 21.72 4.34
C HIS A 172 17.38 23.14 3.98
N GLU A 173 16.73 23.32 2.83
CA GLU A 173 16.36 24.62 2.27
C GLU A 173 14.86 24.89 2.35
N VAL A 174 14.05 23.86 2.69
CA VAL A 174 12.59 23.99 2.69
C VAL A 174 12.08 24.79 3.88
N ASP A 175 11.27 25.81 3.61
CA ASP A 175 10.48 26.50 4.61
C ASP A 175 9.07 25.89 4.64
N LEU A 176 8.80 25.11 5.69
CA LEU A 176 7.53 24.40 5.86
C LEU A 176 6.33 25.34 6.03
N SER A 177 6.54 26.60 6.42
CA SER A 177 5.47 27.60 6.60
C SER A 177 4.81 28.04 5.30
N ASN A 178 5.46 27.79 4.15
CA ASN A 178 4.95 28.15 2.83
C ASN A 178 3.86 27.18 2.30
N TYR A 179 3.62 26.07 3.01
CA TYR A 179 2.72 25.04 2.52
C TYR A 179 1.47 24.93 3.39
N ARG A 180 0.35 24.70 2.73
CA ARG A 180 -0.93 24.42 3.37
C ARG A 180 -1.10 22.95 3.70
N VAL A 181 -0.51 22.07 2.89
CA VAL A 181 -0.51 20.61 3.10
C VAL A 181 0.90 20.07 2.93
N ILE A 182 1.30 19.21 3.85
CA ILE A 182 2.58 18.50 3.81
C ILE A 182 2.31 17.01 3.83
N TYR A 183 2.68 16.31 2.75
CA TYR A 183 2.66 14.85 2.70
C TYR A 183 4.07 14.30 2.86
N ASN A 184 4.26 13.40 3.82
CA ASN A 184 5.48 12.63 3.92
C ASN A 184 5.30 11.22 3.33
N THR A 185 6.23 10.82 2.46
CA THR A 185 6.29 9.47 1.87
C THR A 185 7.63 8.78 2.16
N ALA A 186 8.54 9.44 2.87
CA ALA A 186 9.86 8.91 3.20
C ALA A 186 9.84 8.14 4.54
N PRO A 187 10.32 6.89 4.61
CA PRO A 187 10.22 6.05 5.80
C PRO A 187 11.33 6.33 6.81
N THR A 188 11.67 7.60 7.00
CA THR A 188 12.69 8.07 7.95
C THR A 188 12.22 9.37 8.59
N MET A 189 12.72 9.69 9.79
CA MET A 189 12.51 11.00 10.39
C MET A 189 13.13 12.07 9.49
N VAL A 190 12.27 12.87 8.84
CA VAL A 190 12.71 13.90 7.88
C VAL A 190 12.73 15.27 8.55
N PHE A 191 11.64 15.61 9.24
CA PHE A 191 11.49 16.85 9.97
C PHE A 191 11.17 16.53 11.44
N PRO A 192 12.20 16.44 12.31
CA PRO A 192 12.01 16.19 13.75
C PRO A 192 11.10 17.23 14.42
N THR A 193 11.06 18.43 13.85
CA THR A 193 10.14 19.49 14.23
C THR A 193 9.44 20.00 12.97
N CYS A 194 8.12 19.91 12.96
CA CYS A 194 7.30 20.37 11.86
C CYS A 194 6.24 21.35 12.38
N PRO A 195 6.64 22.61 12.67
CA PRO A 195 5.76 23.64 13.21
C PRO A 195 4.78 24.16 12.15
N GLY A 196 3.84 25.01 12.60
CA GLY A 196 2.90 25.68 11.73
C GLY A 196 1.56 24.99 11.59
N SER A 197 0.63 25.67 10.93
CA SER A 197 -0.78 25.27 10.78
C SER A 197 -1.04 24.40 9.54
N ALA A 198 0.02 24.01 8.80
CA ALA A 198 -0.12 23.12 7.66
C ALA A 198 -0.79 21.81 8.08
N LEU A 199 -1.67 21.27 7.24
CA LEU A 199 -2.16 19.90 7.39
C LEU A 199 -1.02 18.92 7.10
N LYS A 200 -0.68 18.06 8.07
CA LYS A 200 0.43 17.13 7.99
C LYS A 200 -0.08 15.70 7.88
N ILE A 201 0.23 15.04 6.77
CA ILE A 201 -0.20 13.65 6.48
C ILE A 201 1.06 12.80 6.23
N ASP A 202 1.29 11.83 7.09
CA ASP A 202 2.41 10.91 6.95
C ASP A 202 1.95 9.56 6.43
N LEU A 203 2.43 9.18 5.25
CA LEU A 203 2.09 7.95 4.53
C LEU A 203 3.16 6.86 4.70
N ALA A 204 4.26 7.21 5.35
CA ALA A 204 5.39 6.30 5.45
C ALA A 204 5.17 5.18 6.46
N SER A 205 5.90 4.08 6.30
CA SER A 205 5.88 2.94 7.23
C SER A 205 6.42 3.29 8.62
N ARG A 206 7.26 4.34 8.71
CA ARG A 206 7.76 4.93 9.95
C ARG A 206 7.46 6.42 9.92
N LEU A 207 7.02 6.95 11.05
CA LEU A 207 6.70 8.37 11.18
C LEU A 207 7.93 9.23 10.87
N GLY A 208 7.79 10.18 9.97
CA GLY A 208 8.87 11.05 9.50
C GLY A 208 8.67 12.53 9.83
N LEU A 209 7.49 12.90 10.34
CA LEU A 209 7.16 14.26 10.72
C LEU A 209 6.96 14.36 12.25
N GLY A 210 7.78 15.16 12.93
CA GLY A 210 7.70 15.40 14.36
C GLY A 210 6.73 16.54 14.69
N SER A 211 5.45 16.26 14.77
CA SER A 211 4.40 17.19 15.18
C SER A 211 3.26 16.43 15.85
N PRO A 212 2.61 16.97 16.90
CA PRO A 212 1.54 16.30 17.62
C PRO A 212 0.25 16.16 16.77
N ASP A 213 0.07 17.00 15.75
CA ASP A 213 -1.09 17.08 14.87
C ASP A 213 -0.91 16.30 13.54
N VAL A 214 0.12 15.47 13.44
CA VAL A 214 0.35 14.63 12.26
C VAL A 214 -0.71 13.54 12.15
N ILE A 215 -1.35 13.45 11.00
CA ILE A 215 -2.19 12.29 10.62
C ILE A 215 -1.27 11.20 10.09
N TRP A 216 -0.96 10.20 10.90
CA TRP A 216 -0.21 9.03 10.44
C TRP A 216 -1.14 8.05 9.72
N ALA A 217 -1.21 8.16 8.41
CA ALA A 217 -2.19 7.51 7.55
C ALA A 217 -1.66 6.19 6.99
N ARG A 218 -1.61 5.15 7.82
CA ARG A 218 -1.16 3.81 7.42
C ARG A 218 -2.29 2.92 6.94
N GLY A 219 -1.97 2.05 5.98
CA GLY A 219 -2.90 1.03 5.48
C GLY A 219 -4.11 1.60 4.75
N LEU A 220 -3.97 2.79 4.18
CA LEU A 220 -5.04 3.52 3.49
C LEU A 220 -5.76 2.69 2.43
N PRO A 221 -5.09 1.96 1.53
CA PRO A 221 -5.77 1.20 0.49
C PRO A 221 -6.83 0.25 1.04
N GLY A 222 -6.47 -0.54 2.05
CA GLY A 222 -7.39 -1.49 2.66
C GLY A 222 -8.53 -0.86 3.48
N LYS A 223 -8.33 0.36 3.98
CA LYS A 223 -9.31 1.09 4.80
C LYS A 223 -10.25 1.95 3.97
N ASP A 224 -9.68 2.73 3.04
CA ASP A 224 -10.39 3.80 2.33
C ASP A 224 -10.80 3.42 0.90
N ALA A 225 -10.19 2.38 0.33
CA ALA A 225 -10.47 1.86 -1.00
C ALA A 225 -10.37 0.32 -1.05
N PRO A 226 -11.11 -0.42 -0.17
CA PRO A 226 -10.99 -1.87 -0.07
C PRO A 226 -11.38 -2.60 -1.35
N GLU A 227 -12.35 -2.09 -2.11
CA GLU A 227 -12.74 -2.66 -3.40
C GLU A 227 -11.60 -2.56 -4.43
N SER A 228 -10.97 -1.38 -4.57
CA SER A 228 -9.83 -1.19 -5.47
C SER A 228 -8.63 -2.06 -5.07
N SER A 229 -8.39 -2.20 -3.76
CA SER A 229 -7.33 -3.06 -3.24
C SER A 229 -7.63 -4.54 -3.50
N GLY A 230 -8.87 -4.97 -3.30
CA GLY A 230 -9.30 -6.34 -3.59
C GLY A 230 -9.22 -6.67 -5.08
N ALA A 231 -9.62 -5.73 -5.94
CA ALA A 231 -9.49 -5.86 -7.39
C ALA A 231 -8.02 -5.96 -7.83
N LEU A 232 -7.12 -5.18 -7.20
CA LEU A 232 -5.69 -5.28 -7.46
C LEU A 232 -5.14 -6.64 -7.05
N ILE A 233 -5.48 -7.14 -5.85
CA ILE A 233 -5.08 -8.48 -5.41
C ILE A 233 -5.57 -9.53 -6.43
N ALA A 234 -6.86 -9.53 -6.77
CA ALA A 234 -7.42 -10.47 -7.72
C ALA A 234 -6.72 -10.43 -9.08
N LYS A 235 -6.51 -9.23 -9.63
CA LYS A 235 -5.79 -9.04 -10.90
C LYS A 235 -4.38 -9.64 -10.88
N THR A 236 -3.68 -9.53 -9.75
CA THR A 236 -2.31 -10.03 -9.61
C THR A 236 -2.28 -11.54 -9.42
N VAL A 237 -3.25 -12.13 -8.67
CA VAL A 237 -3.21 -13.57 -8.38
C VAL A 237 -3.85 -14.44 -9.48
N ILE A 238 -4.79 -13.93 -10.27
CA ILE A 238 -5.45 -14.67 -11.34
C ILE A 238 -4.46 -15.32 -12.32
N PRO A 239 -3.42 -14.64 -12.81
CA PRO A 239 -2.43 -15.27 -13.68
C PRO A 239 -1.68 -16.45 -13.04
N LEU A 240 -1.51 -16.43 -11.70
CA LEU A 240 -0.82 -17.49 -10.95
C LEU A 240 -1.61 -18.80 -10.88
N PHE A 241 -2.93 -18.73 -11.03
CA PHE A 241 -3.82 -19.89 -11.00
C PHE A 241 -4.02 -20.53 -12.37
N ARG A 242 -3.58 -19.87 -13.44
CA ARG A 242 -3.61 -20.42 -14.80
C ARG A 242 -2.31 -21.16 -15.01
N LYS A 243 -2.33 -22.49 -15.05
CA LYS A 243 -1.19 -23.28 -15.56
C LYS A 243 -1.02 -22.95 -17.05
N GLU A 244 0.22 -22.64 -17.46
CA GLU A 244 0.62 -22.58 -18.87
C GLU A 244 0.42 -23.94 -19.55
#